data_8774ae7c85ebdcd90fbb051bb6063b61
#
_entry.id   8774ae7c85ebdcd90fbb051bb6063b61
#
_cell.length_a   1.000
_cell.length_b   1.000
_cell.length_c   1.000
_cell.angle_alpha   90.00
_cell.angle_beta   90.00
_cell.angle_gamma   90.00
#
_symmetry.space_group_name_H-M   'P 1'
#
loop_
_entity.id
_entity.type
_entity.pdbx_description
1 polymer ?
#
loop_
_entity_poly.entity_id
_entity_poly.type
_entity_poly.pdbx_seq_one_letter_code
_entity_poly.pdbx_strand_id
1 'polypeptide(L)'
;MKRFLWVTASIIALLFLGSGIFVSQFNLSALPEPGQREAYLATKAKHFLVRRGSRTGIPSAPSDLQASVAEGDKLFGTECGACHGLSGNKATDAGRWMYPRAADLTSSDAQRYSDRELFWIVKNGIRLSGMPAFGRVEPDEHIWNLVHYVRTLPSNDNPKGEETKP
;
A
#
# COMPACT_ATOMS: atom_id res chain seq x y z
N MET A 1 8.19 -11.61 -48.47
CA MET A 1 7.12 -12.26 -47.67
C MET A 1 7.68 -13.36 -46.77
N LYS A 2 8.34 -14.40 -47.27
CA LYS A 2 8.87 -15.53 -46.43
C LYS A 2 9.78 -15.11 -45.29
N ARG A 3 10.76 -14.20 -45.54
CA ARG A 3 11.66 -13.70 -44.46
C ARG A 3 10.92 -12.96 -43.34
N PHE A 4 9.90 -12.18 -43.67
CA PHE A 4 9.07 -11.47 -42.69
C PHE A 4 8.30 -12.47 -41.81
N LEU A 5 7.71 -13.50 -42.41
CA LEU A 5 7.02 -14.58 -41.67
C LEU A 5 7.95 -15.33 -40.70
N TRP A 6 9.18 -15.62 -41.12
CA TRP A 6 10.15 -16.28 -40.24
C TRP A 6 10.58 -15.39 -39.06
N VAL A 7 10.79 -14.09 -39.31
CA VAL A 7 11.14 -13.13 -38.25
C VAL A 7 9.99 -13.01 -37.22
N THR A 8 8.76 -12.85 -37.69
CA THR A 8 7.59 -12.76 -36.79
C THR A 8 7.38 -14.05 -36.00
N ALA A 9 7.52 -15.21 -36.62
CA ALA A 9 7.42 -16.49 -35.94
C ALA A 9 8.50 -16.68 -34.86
N SER A 10 9.74 -16.26 -35.15
CA SER A 10 10.85 -16.30 -34.16
C SER A 10 10.59 -15.37 -32.98
N ILE A 11 10.10 -14.15 -33.21
CA ILE A 11 9.74 -13.21 -32.13
C ILE A 11 8.64 -13.81 -31.25
N ILE A 12 7.60 -14.36 -31.84
CA ILE A 12 6.50 -15.00 -31.12
C ILE A 12 7.02 -16.17 -30.30
N ALA A 13 7.85 -17.04 -30.87
CA ALA A 13 8.45 -18.16 -30.15
C ALA A 13 9.32 -17.72 -28.95
N LEU A 14 10.12 -16.67 -29.11
CA LEU A 14 10.92 -16.09 -28.02
C LEU A 14 10.05 -15.49 -26.93
N LEU A 15 8.94 -14.83 -27.28
CA LEU A 15 7.98 -14.29 -26.31
C LEU A 15 7.30 -15.42 -25.52
N PHE A 16 6.89 -16.51 -26.18
CA PHE A 16 6.32 -17.66 -25.49
C PHE A 16 7.32 -18.35 -24.59
N LEU A 17 8.57 -18.54 -25.06
CA LEU A 17 9.64 -19.11 -24.24
C LEU A 17 9.95 -18.27 -23.02
N GLY A 18 10.13 -16.96 -23.21
CA GLY A 18 10.35 -16.01 -22.12
C GLY A 18 9.22 -15.97 -21.11
N SER A 19 7.97 -16.00 -21.61
CA SER A 19 6.77 -16.07 -20.78
C SER A 19 6.71 -17.38 -19.99
N GLY A 20 7.03 -18.51 -20.61
CA GLY A 20 7.07 -19.81 -19.92
C GLY A 20 8.14 -19.86 -18.82
N ILE A 21 9.33 -19.34 -19.07
CA ILE A 21 10.40 -19.23 -18.08
C ILE A 21 9.95 -18.32 -16.93
N PHE A 22 9.34 -17.15 -17.23
CA PHE A 22 8.83 -16.24 -16.23
C PHE A 22 7.80 -16.91 -15.32
N VAL A 23 6.80 -17.59 -15.91
CA VAL A 23 5.76 -18.29 -15.14
C VAL A 23 6.34 -19.42 -14.30
N SER A 24 7.33 -20.17 -14.82
CA SER A 24 7.96 -21.28 -14.07
C SER A 24 8.76 -20.80 -12.83
N GLN A 25 9.20 -19.55 -12.83
CA GLN A 25 9.93 -18.96 -11.69
C GLN A 25 9.00 -18.16 -10.75
N PHE A 26 7.73 -18.00 -11.12
CA PHE A 26 6.78 -17.23 -10.33
C PHE A 26 6.33 -18.03 -9.10
N ASN A 27 6.70 -17.55 -7.92
CA ASN A 27 6.33 -18.17 -6.65
C ASN A 27 5.10 -17.45 -6.06
N LEU A 28 3.98 -18.17 -5.91
CA LEU A 28 2.75 -17.65 -5.29
C LEU A 28 2.75 -17.76 -3.75
N SER A 29 3.80 -18.28 -3.15
CA SER A 29 3.89 -18.36 -1.68
C SER A 29 4.03 -16.98 -1.05
N ALA A 30 3.22 -16.70 -0.03
CA ALA A 30 3.32 -15.49 0.79
C ALA A 30 4.31 -15.62 1.97
N LEU A 31 5.02 -16.77 2.09
CA LEU A 31 5.97 -17.01 3.17
C LEU A 31 7.25 -16.16 3.06
N PRO A 32 7.93 -16.10 1.89
CA PRO A 32 9.10 -15.27 1.75
C PRO A 32 8.75 -13.80 1.67
N GLU A 33 9.64 -12.93 2.14
CA GLU A 33 9.50 -11.50 1.90
C GLU A 33 9.74 -11.16 0.43
N PRO A 34 9.14 -10.05 -0.09
CA PRO A 34 9.40 -9.61 -1.45
C PRO A 34 10.88 -9.35 -1.67
N GLY A 35 11.41 -9.82 -2.79
CA GLY A 35 12.78 -9.50 -3.19
C GLY A 35 12.96 -7.97 -3.38
N GLN A 36 14.17 -7.45 -3.19
CA GLN A 36 14.43 -6.00 -3.29
C GLN A 36 13.96 -5.39 -4.61
N ARG A 37 14.17 -6.08 -5.74
CA ARG A 37 13.72 -5.60 -7.06
C ARG A 37 12.21 -5.61 -7.19
N GLU A 38 11.56 -6.65 -6.70
CA GLU A 38 10.10 -6.78 -6.65
C GLU A 38 9.49 -5.66 -5.80
N ALA A 39 9.98 -5.49 -4.58
CA ALA A 39 9.53 -4.43 -3.67
C ALA A 39 9.70 -3.03 -4.29
N TYR A 40 10.85 -2.77 -4.93
CA TYR A 40 11.12 -1.50 -5.61
C TYR A 40 10.13 -1.22 -6.74
N LEU A 41 9.96 -2.19 -7.66
CA LEU A 41 9.06 -2.04 -8.81
C LEU A 41 7.61 -1.93 -8.37
N ALA A 42 7.17 -2.78 -7.43
CA ALA A 42 5.82 -2.75 -6.88
C ALA A 42 5.53 -1.41 -6.19
N THR A 43 6.48 -0.87 -5.40
CA THR A 43 6.36 0.43 -4.74
C THR A 43 6.24 1.55 -5.77
N LYS A 44 7.09 1.59 -6.81
CA LYS A 44 7.00 2.59 -7.87
C LYS A 44 5.68 2.53 -8.63
N ALA A 45 5.23 1.33 -8.98
CA ALA A 45 3.94 1.12 -9.63
C ALA A 45 2.77 1.57 -8.73
N LYS A 46 2.80 1.19 -7.45
CA LYS A 46 1.80 1.61 -6.45
C LYS A 46 1.70 3.13 -6.36
N HIS A 47 2.83 3.84 -6.18
CA HIS A 47 2.84 5.30 -6.11
C HIS A 47 2.26 5.94 -7.37
N PHE A 48 2.66 5.46 -8.54
CA PHE A 48 2.13 5.98 -9.81
C PHE A 48 0.62 5.79 -9.93
N LEU A 49 0.10 4.59 -9.60
CA LEU A 49 -1.31 4.25 -9.71
C LEU A 49 -2.17 5.00 -8.67
N VAL A 50 -1.70 5.09 -7.43
CA VAL A 50 -2.35 5.87 -6.35
C VAL A 50 -2.43 7.35 -6.75
N ARG A 51 -1.32 7.94 -7.17
CA ARG A 51 -1.27 9.33 -7.64
C ARG A 51 -2.22 9.60 -8.80
N ARG A 52 -2.33 8.64 -9.73
CA ARG A 52 -3.29 8.74 -10.84
C ARG A 52 -4.72 8.64 -10.35
N GLY A 53 -5.02 7.68 -9.46
CA GLY A 53 -6.36 7.43 -8.94
C GLY A 53 -6.89 8.56 -8.05
N SER A 54 -6.01 9.24 -7.30
CA SER A 54 -6.38 10.32 -6.38
C SER A 54 -6.61 11.68 -7.04
N ARG A 55 -6.44 11.80 -8.38
CA ARG A 55 -6.62 13.08 -9.10
C ARG A 55 -8.07 13.57 -9.11
N THR A 56 -9.02 12.66 -9.12
CA THR A 56 -10.47 12.97 -9.23
C THR A 56 -11.26 12.18 -8.20
N GLY A 57 -12.50 12.61 -7.93
CA GLY A 57 -13.43 11.86 -7.08
C GLY A 57 -13.10 11.88 -5.58
N ILE A 58 -12.23 12.76 -5.13
CA ILE A 58 -11.93 12.96 -3.71
C ILE A 58 -12.77 14.15 -3.19
N PRO A 59 -13.67 13.92 -2.23
CA PRO A 59 -14.47 14.99 -1.63
C PRO A 59 -13.60 15.93 -0.79
N SER A 60 -14.15 17.08 -0.40
CA SER A 60 -13.50 18.00 0.53
C SER A 60 -13.35 17.36 1.91
N ALA A 61 -12.22 17.62 2.56
CA ALA A 61 -12.00 17.22 3.94
C ALA A 61 -12.90 18.02 4.90
N PRO A 62 -13.24 17.46 6.08
CA PRO A 62 -13.89 18.18 7.16
C PRO A 62 -13.08 19.42 7.57
N SER A 63 -13.78 20.50 7.93
CA SER A 63 -13.14 21.77 8.32
C SER A 63 -12.66 21.76 9.78
N ASP A 64 -13.32 21.01 10.66
CA ASP A 64 -12.90 20.85 12.06
C ASP A 64 -11.86 19.72 12.16
N LEU A 65 -10.59 20.12 12.08
CA LEU A 65 -9.49 19.16 12.15
C LEU A 65 -9.40 18.46 13.51
N GLN A 66 -9.68 19.18 14.61
CA GLN A 66 -9.54 18.61 15.96
C GLN A 66 -10.60 17.51 16.20
N ALA A 67 -11.85 17.79 15.87
CA ALA A 67 -12.93 16.80 15.96
C ALA A 67 -12.65 15.61 15.02
N SER A 68 -12.17 15.88 13.81
CA SER A 68 -11.84 14.85 12.83
C SER A 68 -10.71 13.93 13.29
N VAL A 69 -9.64 14.45 13.91
CA VAL A 69 -8.55 13.66 14.48
C VAL A 69 -9.05 12.80 15.65
N ALA A 70 -9.88 13.36 16.55
CA ALA A 70 -10.40 12.63 17.70
C ALA A 70 -11.31 11.46 17.29
N GLU A 71 -12.11 11.63 16.23
CA GLU A 71 -12.94 10.56 15.70
C GLU A 71 -12.08 9.54 14.92
N GLY A 72 -11.06 10.03 14.19
CA GLY A 72 -10.10 9.19 13.47
C GLY A 72 -9.31 8.27 14.39
N ASP A 73 -8.95 8.71 15.60
CA ASP A 73 -8.29 7.87 16.62
C ASP A 73 -9.14 6.66 16.99
N LYS A 74 -10.44 6.88 17.27
CA LYS A 74 -11.36 5.80 17.60
C LYS A 74 -11.53 4.80 16.47
N LEU A 75 -11.78 5.33 15.25
CA LEU A 75 -11.91 4.51 14.05
C LEU A 75 -10.63 3.73 13.73
N PHE A 76 -9.47 4.35 13.96
CA PHE A 76 -8.19 3.69 13.71
C PHE A 76 -8.01 2.46 14.60
N GLY A 77 -8.39 2.54 15.86
CA GLY A 77 -8.32 1.41 16.79
C GLY A 77 -9.14 0.20 16.31
N THR A 78 -10.33 0.43 15.75
CA THR A 78 -11.25 -0.63 15.31
C THR A 78 -10.95 -1.13 13.89
N GLU A 79 -10.65 -0.23 12.96
CA GLU A 79 -10.55 -0.56 11.54
C GLU A 79 -9.11 -0.86 11.10
N CYS A 80 -8.12 -0.17 11.67
CA CYS A 80 -6.74 -0.21 11.18
C CYS A 80 -5.80 -0.95 12.14
N GLY A 81 -6.04 -0.81 13.46
CA GLY A 81 -5.18 -1.33 14.51
C GLY A 81 -4.95 -2.84 14.45
N ALA A 82 -5.92 -3.60 13.95
CA ALA A 82 -5.80 -5.06 13.81
C ALA A 82 -4.63 -5.49 12.92
N CYS A 83 -4.25 -4.68 11.93
CA CYS A 83 -3.14 -4.96 11.02
C CYS A 83 -1.94 -4.05 11.26
N HIS A 84 -2.16 -2.73 11.44
CA HIS A 84 -1.10 -1.74 11.54
C HIS A 84 -0.58 -1.53 12.98
N GLY A 85 -1.22 -2.18 13.98
CA GLY A 85 -0.98 -1.91 15.41
C GLY A 85 -1.63 -0.60 15.86
N LEU A 86 -1.93 -0.48 17.14
CA LEU A 86 -2.63 0.69 17.68
C LEU A 86 -1.84 2.01 17.55
N SER A 87 -0.53 1.94 17.51
CA SER A 87 0.35 3.10 17.30
C SER A 87 0.74 3.32 15.83
N GLY A 88 0.28 2.47 14.91
CA GLY A 88 0.53 2.58 13.48
C GLY A 88 1.96 2.31 13.02
N ASN A 89 2.91 2.12 13.94
CA ASN A 89 4.35 2.00 13.66
C ASN A 89 4.85 0.56 13.55
N LYS A 90 4.01 -0.43 13.82
CA LYS A 90 4.42 -1.83 13.84
C LYS A 90 3.26 -2.75 13.50
N ALA A 91 3.39 -3.46 12.40
CA ALA A 91 2.41 -4.46 12.03
C ALA A 91 2.21 -5.51 13.13
N THR A 92 0.96 -5.86 13.41
CA THR A 92 0.59 -6.99 14.27
C THR A 92 0.97 -8.31 13.62
N ASP A 93 0.75 -9.43 14.30
CA ASP A 93 0.96 -10.75 13.68
C ASP A 93 0.09 -10.91 12.43
N ALA A 94 -1.16 -10.50 12.47
CA ALA A 94 -2.04 -10.52 11.30
C ALA A 94 -1.48 -9.67 10.14
N GLY A 95 -1.01 -8.46 10.43
CA GLY A 95 -0.40 -7.59 9.43
C GLY A 95 0.93 -8.13 8.88
N ARG A 96 1.71 -8.85 9.69
CA ARG A 96 2.97 -9.49 9.26
C ARG A 96 2.77 -10.71 8.37
N TRP A 97 1.65 -11.42 8.53
CA TRP A 97 1.34 -12.60 7.70
C TRP A 97 0.78 -12.24 6.32
N MET A 98 0.50 -10.96 6.07
CA MET A 98 0.06 -10.51 4.75
C MET A 98 1.24 -10.38 3.78
N TYR A 99 0.95 -10.47 2.48
CA TYR A 99 1.91 -10.20 1.43
C TYR A 99 1.41 -9.11 0.48
N PRO A 100 2.09 -7.97 0.38
CA PRO A 100 3.14 -7.50 1.29
C PRO A 100 2.62 -7.29 2.72
N ARG A 101 3.52 -7.22 3.70
CA ARG A 101 3.17 -6.91 5.09
C ARG A 101 2.46 -5.57 5.21
N ALA A 102 1.62 -5.42 6.24
CA ALA A 102 1.02 -4.13 6.56
C ALA A 102 2.12 -3.08 6.79
N ALA A 103 1.94 -1.92 6.16
CA ALA A 103 2.93 -0.85 6.20
C ALA A 103 3.07 -0.23 7.60
N ASP A 104 4.28 0.20 7.95
CA ASP A 104 4.49 1.16 9.02
C ASP A 104 3.98 2.52 8.57
N LEU A 105 2.90 3.00 9.21
CA LEU A 105 2.25 4.26 8.86
C LEU A 105 3.03 5.48 9.34
N THR A 106 4.00 5.30 10.23
CA THR A 106 4.90 6.35 10.71
C THR A 106 6.13 6.53 9.82
N SER A 107 6.36 5.57 8.88
CA SER A 107 7.50 5.61 7.98
C SER A 107 7.42 6.77 6.99
N SER A 108 8.58 7.29 6.59
CA SER A 108 8.67 8.32 5.55
C SER A 108 8.02 7.88 4.23
N ASP A 109 7.98 6.57 3.94
CA ASP A 109 7.33 6.02 2.75
C ASP A 109 5.80 6.17 2.82
N ALA A 110 5.20 5.95 3.98
CA ALA A 110 3.77 6.17 4.20
C ALA A 110 3.43 7.67 4.29
N GLN A 111 4.24 8.45 5.01
CA GLN A 111 3.99 9.86 5.27
C GLN A 111 4.23 10.78 4.06
N ARG A 112 4.93 10.32 3.01
CA ARG A 112 5.12 11.09 1.76
C ARG A 112 3.90 11.17 0.86
N TYR A 113 2.90 10.31 1.03
CA TYR A 113 1.65 10.42 0.30
C TYR A 113 0.93 11.72 0.70
N SER A 114 0.32 12.43 -0.25
CA SER A 114 -0.59 13.52 0.07
C SER A 114 -1.86 13.02 0.76
N ASP A 115 -2.62 13.91 1.45
CA ASP A 115 -3.86 13.52 2.12
C ASP A 115 -4.87 12.93 1.14
N ARG A 116 -4.95 13.46 -0.09
CA ARG A 116 -5.79 12.92 -1.16
C ARG A 116 -5.37 11.51 -1.57
N GLU A 117 -4.08 11.23 -1.60
CA GLU A 117 -3.53 9.90 -1.90
C GLU A 117 -3.82 8.94 -0.75
N LEU A 118 -3.65 9.36 0.51
CA LEU A 118 -4.02 8.56 1.67
C LEU A 118 -5.52 8.28 1.69
N PHE A 119 -6.36 9.28 1.45
CA PHE A 119 -7.80 9.12 1.33
C PHE A 119 -8.14 8.05 0.28
N TRP A 120 -7.52 8.16 -0.90
CA TRP A 120 -7.75 7.20 -1.99
C TRP A 120 -7.33 5.79 -1.58
N ILE A 121 -6.17 5.65 -0.92
CA ILE A 121 -5.66 4.36 -0.43
C ILE A 121 -6.63 3.73 0.56
N VAL A 122 -7.07 4.48 1.57
CA VAL A 122 -8.01 3.96 2.58
C VAL A 122 -9.34 3.60 1.95
N LYS A 123 -9.90 4.48 1.12
CA LYS A 123 -11.20 4.26 0.46
C LYS A 123 -11.20 3.04 -0.45
N ASN A 124 -10.16 2.89 -1.28
CA ASN A 124 -10.14 1.87 -2.35
C ASN A 124 -9.36 0.60 -1.97
N GLY A 125 -8.59 0.63 -0.87
CA GLY A 125 -7.64 -0.44 -0.55
C GLY A 125 -6.52 -0.55 -1.58
N ILE A 126 -5.68 -1.56 -1.41
CA ILE A 126 -4.59 -1.86 -2.36
C ILE A 126 -4.78 -3.28 -2.90
N ARG A 127 -5.07 -3.37 -4.20
CA ARG A 127 -5.22 -4.66 -4.88
C ARG A 127 -3.94 -5.49 -4.76
N LEU A 128 -4.10 -6.78 -4.60
CA LEU A 128 -3.01 -7.76 -4.41
C LEU A 128 -2.23 -7.55 -3.10
N SER A 129 -2.88 -6.91 -2.11
CA SER A 129 -2.40 -6.84 -0.75
C SER A 129 -3.54 -7.20 0.22
N GLY A 130 -3.22 -7.34 1.51
CA GLY A 130 -4.24 -7.59 2.54
C GLY A 130 -5.06 -6.37 2.92
N MET A 131 -4.78 -5.17 2.38
CA MET A 131 -5.50 -3.95 2.74
C MET A 131 -6.86 -3.86 2.03
N PRO A 132 -8.00 -3.93 2.76
CA PRO A 132 -9.33 -3.88 2.18
C PRO A 132 -9.72 -2.47 1.73
N ALA A 133 -10.81 -2.37 0.96
CA ALA A 133 -11.41 -1.10 0.56
C ALA A 133 -12.44 -0.65 1.59
N PHE A 134 -12.09 0.28 2.48
CA PHE A 134 -12.98 0.77 3.53
C PHE A 134 -14.16 1.58 2.99
N GLY A 135 -14.07 2.16 1.81
CA GLY A 135 -15.19 2.87 1.18
C GLY A 135 -16.42 1.99 0.86
N ARG A 136 -16.39 0.69 1.16
CA ARG A 136 -17.56 -0.20 1.11
C ARG A 136 -18.39 -0.17 2.39
N VAL A 137 -17.77 0.20 3.51
CA VAL A 137 -18.35 0.12 4.85
C VAL A 137 -18.31 1.46 5.56
N GLU A 138 -17.37 2.35 5.20
CA GLU A 138 -17.18 3.64 5.83
C GLU A 138 -17.56 4.79 4.88
N PRO A 139 -18.27 5.82 5.39
CA PRO A 139 -18.54 7.05 4.64
C PRO A 139 -17.26 7.86 4.43
N ASP A 140 -17.27 8.74 3.44
CA ASP A 140 -16.11 9.55 3.07
C ASP A 140 -15.59 10.44 4.22
N GLU A 141 -16.47 10.87 5.13
CA GLU A 141 -16.10 11.64 6.32
C GLU A 141 -15.22 10.81 7.26
N HIS A 142 -15.59 9.55 7.55
CA HIS A 142 -14.80 8.65 8.39
C HIS A 142 -13.43 8.35 7.77
N ILE A 143 -13.37 8.22 6.45
CA ILE A 143 -12.11 8.02 5.75
C ILE A 143 -11.20 9.26 5.90
N TRP A 144 -11.75 10.47 5.83
CA TRP A 144 -10.99 11.69 6.13
C TRP A 144 -10.52 11.75 7.58
N ASN A 145 -11.37 11.35 8.52
CA ASN A 145 -11.01 11.30 9.95
C ASN A 145 -9.81 10.37 10.16
N LEU A 146 -9.80 9.20 9.52
CA LEU A 146 -8.66 8.28 9.54
C LEU A 146 -7.40 8.91 8.93
N VAL A 147 -7.51 9.62 7.81
CA VAL A 147 -6.37 10.33 7.19
C VAL A 147 -5.80 11.39 8.13
N HIS A 148 -6.65 12.21 8.74
CA HIS A 148 -6.22 13.24 9.68
C HIS A 148 -5.53 12.64 10.91
N TYR A 149 -6.05 11.54 11.44
CA TYR A 149 -5.40 10.84 12.54
C TYR A 149 -4.03 10.27 12.13
N VAL A 150 -3.92 9.60 10.98
CA VAL A 150 -2.65 9.06 10.48
C VAL A 150 -1.58 10.16 10.33
N ARG A 151 -1.98 11.42 10.03
CA ARG A 151 -1.06 12.55 9.99
C ARG A 151 -0.53 12.97 11.35
N THR A 152 -1.22 12.63 12.45
CA THR A 152 -0.76 12.91 13.81
C THR A 152 0.24 11.87 14.32
N LEU A 153 0.37 10.73 13.64
CA LEU A 153 1.34 9.70 14.03
C LEU A 153 2.76 10.24 13.92
N PRO A 154 3.63 9.99 14.93
CA PRO A 154 4.99 10.51 14.90
C PRO A 154 5.76 9.95 13.70
N SER A 155 6.37 10.83 12.90
CA SER A 155 7.23 10.41 11.80
C SER A 155 8.49 9.72 12.33
N ASN A 156 8.76 8.50 11.84
CA ASN A 156 9.91 7.71 12.26
C ASN A 156 11.14 8.06 11.39
N ASP A 157 11.45 9.36 11.26
CA ASP A 157 12.61 9.86 10.51
C ASP A 157 13.94 9.65 11.25
N ASN A 158 13.95 8.85 12.34
CA ASN A 158 15.18 8.52 13.05
C ASN A 158 15.73 7.16 12.57
N PRO A 159 16.77 7.12 11.71
CA PRO A 159 17.37 5.87 11.22
C PRO A 159 18.22 5.14 12.29
N LYS A 160 18.20 5.60 13.54
CA LYS A 160 18.88 4.98 14.68
C LYS A 160 17.86 4.57 15.73
N GLY A 161 17.10 3.50 15.43
CA GLY A 161 16.44 2.73 16.47
C GLY A 161 17.52 2.13 17.35
N GLU A 162 17.69 2.71 18.53
CA GLU A 162 18.47 2.17 19.61
C GLU A 162 17.89 0.80 19.99
N GLU A 163 18.58 -0.24 19.57
CA GLU A 163 18.37 -1.61 19.97
C GLU A 163 18.75 -1.70 21.46
N THR A 164 17.79 -1.39 22.34
CA THR A 164 17.95 -1.73 23.76
C THR A 164 17.81 -3.23 23.88
N LYS A 165 18.98 -3.89 23.88
CA LYS A 165 19.16 -5.29 24.21
C LYS A 165 18.82 -5.50 25.68
N PRO A 166 18.12 -6.58 26.05
CA PRO A 166 17.80 -6.95 27.41
C PRO A 166 19.06 -7.28 28.23
#